data_caa6290261df2cb0e463dafdbd6cd82e
#
_entry.id   caa6290261df2cb0e463dafdbd6cd82e
#
_cell.length_a   1.000
_cell.length_b   1.000
_cell.length_c   1.000
_cell.angle_alpha   90.00
_cell.angle_beta   90.00
_cell.angle_gamma   90.00
#
_symmetry.space_group_name_H-M   'P 1'
#
loop_
_entity.id
_entity.type
_entity.pdbx_description
1 polymer ?
#
loop_
_entity_poly.entity_id
_entity_poly.type
_entity_poly.pdbx_seq_one_letter_code
_entity_poly.pdbx_strand_id
1 'polypeptide(L)'
;REFGFPADICAPYSMGMDSWRPFLRQLIEERGIRHIFMYGDFIIPHRIAIEEARNLGVEAWVFELGYLRPNYVTLERDRVNARSNLNKPTAFYWELPPCDQLPQNIVLDPGWRWRKAWKAPTFIQHAFTRYPIIEGEHKLQPSPGFLWCQVRGTWRYWLYRWQEKAVKQRLLEHCSFFLAVLQVSSDSQIQMGSPYRGMHDFIEDVIRSFAGHAHASDHLAFKHHPRDRGYNNYASLIRLLA
;
A
#
# COMPACT_ATOMS: atom_id res chain seq x y z
N ARG A 1 -20.25 -8.53 12.96
CA ARG A 1 -20.23 -7.78 14.25
C ARG A 1 -18.83 -7.20 14.58
N GLU A 2 -17.83 -7.43 13.74
CA GLU A 2 -16.45 -7.01 14.03
C GLU A 2 -16.24 -5.48 14.00
N PHE A 3 -17.11 -4.73 13.36
CA PHE A 3 -16.98 -3.27 13.22
C PHE A 3 -18.00 -2.47 14.05
N GLY A 4 -18.80 -3.13 14.89
CA GLY A 4 -19.78 -2.45 15.75
C GLY A 4 -21.00 -1.89 15.02
N PHE A 5 -21.18 -2.20 13.73
CA PHE A 5 -22.38 -1.80 13.00
C PHE A 5 -23.58 -2.65 13.35
N PRO A 6 -24.79 -2.07 13.45
CA PRO A 6 -26.04 -2.82 13.59
C PRO A 6 -26.23 -3.83 12.46
N ALA A 7 -26.77 -5.01 12.76
CA ALA A 7 -26.90 -6.09 11.77
C ALA A 7 -27.91 -5.76 10.65
N ASP A 8 -28.87 -4.91 10.93
CA ASP A 8 -29.91 -4.45 10.00
C ASP A 8 -29.39 -3.54 8.88
N ILE A 9 -28.27 -2.85 9.12
CA ILE A 9 -27.62 -2.03 8.10
C ILE A 9 -26.50 -2.77 7.36
N CYS A 10 -26.20 -4.02 7.76
CA CYS A 10 -25.19 -4.84 7.11
C CYS A 10 -25.80 -5.75 6.06
N ALA A 11 -25.21 -5.80 4.87
CA ALA A 11 -25.51 -6.78 3.83
C ALA A 11 -24.34 -7.78 3.75
N PRO A 12 -24.42 -8.93 4.45
CA PRO A 12 -23.31 -9.89 4.44
C PRO A 12 -23.18 -10.54 3.06
N TYR A 13 -21.95 -10.68 2.62
CA TYR A 13 -21.61 -11.35 1.36
C TYR A 13 -20.67 -12.52 1.62
N SER A 14 -21.03 -13.71 1.18
CA SER A 14 -20.27 -14.97 1.38
C SER A 14 -20.09 -15.79 0.10
N MET A 15 -20.60 -15.30 -1.02
CA MET A 15 -20.45 -15.94 -2.34
C MET A 15 -19.08 -15.60 -2.97
N GLY A 16 -18.72 -16.31 -4.04
CA GLY A 16 -17.49 -16.06 -4.79
C GLY A 16 -17.51 -14.76 -5.60
N MET A 17 -16.34 -14.35 -6.11
CA MET A 17 -16.21 -13.09 -6.85
C MET A 17 -17.07 -13.01 -8.12
N ASP A 18 -17.40 -14.15 -8.74
CA ASP A 18 -18.27 -14.19 -9.91
C ASP A 18 -19.69 -13.67 -9.63
N SER A 19 -20.16 -13.84 -8.39
CA SER A 19 -21.48 -13.37 -7.94
C SER A 19 -21.44 -11.96 -7.34
N TRP A 20 -20.26 -11.34 -7.20
CA TRP A 20 -20.12 -10.02 -6.56
C TRP A 20 -20.82 -8.92 -7.36
N ARG A 21 -20.62 -8.90 -8.68
CA ARG A 21 -21.22 -7.89 -9.56
C ARG A 21 -22.77 -7.91 -9.53
N PRO A 22 -23.45 -9.05 -9.77
CA PRO A 22 -24.91 -9.09 -9.69
C PRO A 22 -25.44 -8.79 -8.29
N PHE A 23 -24.79 -9.28 -7.23
CA PHE A 23 -25.16 -8.95 -5.85
C PHE A 23 -25.10 -7.44 -5.58
N LEU A 24 -24.00 -6.78 -5.97
CA LEU A 24 -23.83 -5.35 -5.77
C LEU A 24 -24.87 -4.54 -6.54
N ARG A 25 -25.15 -4.90 -7.78
CA ARG A 25 -26.19 -4.27 -8.60
C ARG A 25 -27.56 -4.36 -7.94
N GLN A 26 -27.95 -5.57 -7.54
CA GLN A 26 -29.20 -5.79 -6.83
C GLN A 26 -29.26 -4.94 -5.54
N LEU A 27 -28.20 -4.92 -4.73
CA LEU A 27 -28.15 -4.16 -3.50
C LEU A 27 -28.31 -2.64 -3.74
N ILE A 28 -27.67 -2.12 -4.80
CA ILE A 28 -27.77 -0.71 -5.19
C ILE A 28 -29.21 -0.36 -5.55
N GLU A 29 -29.85 -1.18 -6.39
CA GLU A 29 -31.21 -0.96 -6.88
C GLU A 29 -32.24 -1.10 -5.76
N GLU A 30 -32.19 -2.19 -4.98
CA GLU A 30 -33.14 -2.45 -3.89
C GLU A 30 -33.09 -1.43 -2.77
N ARG A 31 -31.89 -0.92 -2.45
CA ARG A 31 -31.69 0.04 -1.35
C ARG A 31 -31.69 1.49 -1.83
N GLY A 32 -31.79 1.76 -3.12
CA GLY A 32 -31.74 3.09 -3.67
C GLY A 32 -30.42 3.83 -3.35
N ILE A 33 -29.30 3.11 -3.41
CA ILE A 33 -27.98 3.63 -3.07
C ILE A 33 -27.57 4.67 -4.10
N ARG A 34 -27.17 5.85 -3.66
CA ARG A 34 -26.72 6.96 -4.51
C ARG A 34 -25.21 7.20 -4.41
N HIS A 35 -24.60 6.80 -3.32
CA HIS A 35 -23.17 6.99 -3.07
C HIS A 35 -22.57 5.73 -2.49
N ILE A 36 -21.41 5.34 -3.01
CA ILE A 36 -20.60 4.23 -2.49
C ILE A 36 -19.27 4.80 -2.01
N PHE A 37 -18.87 4.44 -0.80
CA PHE A 37 -17.59 4.84 -0.21
C PHE A 37 -16.72 3.61 -0.01
N MET A 38 -15.45 3.68 -0.42
CA MET A 38 -14.52 2.56 -0.31
C MET A 38 -13.09 3.03 -0.05
N TYR A 39 -12.28 2.18 0.56
CA TYR A 39 -10.87 2.45 0.79
C TYR A 39 -10.00 1.81 -0.30
N GLY A 40 -9.35 2.66 -1.10
CA GLY A 40 -8.54 2.22 -2.25
C GLY A 40 -9.39 1.76 -3.43
N ASP A 41 -8.83 1.88 -4.64
CA ASP A 41 -9.47 1.55 -5.90
C ASP A 41 -8.82 0.35 -6.61
N PHE A 42 -7.93 -0.38 -5.93
CA PHE A 42 -7.06 -1.37 -6.56
C PHE A 42 -7.52 -2.82 -6.41
N ILE A 43 -8.26 -3.16 -5.33
CA ILE A 43 -8.76 -4.52 -5.15
C ILE A 43 -9.93 -4.83 -6.09
N ILE A 44 -10.06 -6.08 -6.50
CA ILE A 44 -11.05 -6.53 -7.49
C ILE A 44 -12.48 -6.13 -7.10
N PRO A 45 -12.95 -6.35 -5.85
CA PRO A 45 -14.30 -5.93 -5.45
C PRO A 45 -14.56 -4.44 -5.61
N HIS A 46 -13.57 -3.59 -5.27
CA HIS A 46 -13.73 -2.15 -5.39
C HIS A 46 -13.72 -1.68 -6.86
N ARG A 47 -12.89 -2.29 -7.70
CA ARG A 47 -12.90 -2.00 -9.14
C ARG A 47 -14.26 -2.32 -9.77
N ILE A 48 -14.81 -3.48 -9.45
CA ILE A 48 -16.15 -3.87 -9.89
C ILE A 48 -17.21 -2.89 -9.35
N ALA A 49 -17.08 -2.47 -8.09
CA ALA A 49 -18.01 -1.51 -7.48
C ALA A 49 -17.97 -0.13 -8.18
N ILE A 50 -16.81 0.35 -8.56
CA ILE A 50 -16.65 1.61 -9.32
C ILE A 50 -17.28 1.47 -10.72
N GLU A 51 -17.06 0.34 -11.39
CA GLU A 51 -17.66 0.07 -12.70
C GLU A 51 -19.19 0.04 -12.63
N GLU A 52 -19.75 -0.69 -11.66
CA GLU A 52 -21.21 -0.78 -11.49
C GLU A 52 -21.82 0.54 -11.05
N ALA A 53 -21.18 1.27 -10.15
CA ALA A 53 -21.60 2.61 -9.77
C ALA A 53 -21.75 3.51 -11.00
N ARG A 54 -20.75 3.50 -11.87
CA ARG A 54 -20.77 4.28 -13.12
C ARG A 54 -21.88 3.83 -14.07
N ASN A 55 -22.11 2.53 -14.22
CA ASN A 55 -23.14 1.97 -15.07
C ASN A 55 -24.57 2.33 -14.59
N LEU A 56 -24.75 2.49 -13.28
CA LEU A 56 -26.02 2.79 -12.64
C LEU A 56 -26.23 4.27 -12.30
N GLY A 57 -25.28 5.14 -12.66
CA GLY A 57 -25.36 6.57 -12.34
C GLY A 57 -25.15 6.88 -10.84
N VAL A 58 -24.52 5.95 -10.09
CA VAL A 58 -24.20 6.09 -8.68
C VAL A 58 -22.80 6.71 -8.52
N GLU A 59 -22.59 7.53 -7.53
CA GLU A 59 -21.28 8.12 -7.27
C GLU A 59 -20.40 7.19 -6.42
N ALA A 60 -19.21 6.87 -6.92
CA ALA A 60 -18.21 6.14 -6.18
C ALA A 60 -17.16 7.10 -5.60
N TRP A 61 -16.95 7.06 -4.29
CA TRP A 61 -16.00 7.88 -3.57
C TRP A 61 -14.93 7.00 -2.94
N VAL A 62 -13.67 7.28 -3.23
CA VAL A 62 -12.56 6.45 -2.83
C VAL A 62 -11.69 7.20 -1.82
N PHE A 63 -11.53 6.59 -0.64
CA PHE A 63 -10.59 7.04 0.37
C PHE A 63 -9.21 6.46 0.16
N GLU A 64 -8.19 7.23 0.50
CA GLU A 64 -6.81 6.75 0.64
C GLU A 64 -6.10 7.56 1.74
N LEU A 65 -4.98 7.03 2.22
CA LEU A 65 -4.11 7.79 3.11
C LEU A 65 -3.64 9.06 2.42
N GLY A 66 -3.83 10.19 3.08
CA GLY A 66 -3.45 11.48 2.55
C GLY A 66 -1.95 11.58 2.23
N TYR A 67 -1.63 12.46 1.30
CA TYR A 67 -0.23 12.77 0.96
C TYR A 67 0.48 13.46 2.13
N LEU A 68 -0.24 14.25 2.92
CA LEU A 68 0.24 14.85 4.17
C LEU A 68 -0.13 13.94 5.34
N ARG A 69 0.83 13.20 5.85
CA ARG A 69 0.62 12.25 6.97
C ARG A 69 1.03 12.86 8.30
N PRO A 70 0.38 12.49 9.40
CA PRO A 70 -0.49 11.32 9.58
C PRO A 70 -2.00 11.59 9.53
N ASN A 71 -2.45 12.84 9.42
CA ASN A 71 -3.79 13.25 9.82
C ASN A 71 -4.72 13.58 8.67
N TYR A 72 -4.27 13.40 7.45
CA TYR A 72 -5.05 13.68 6.26
C TYR A 72 -5.41 12.40 5.53
N VAL A 73 -6.60 12.40 4.95
CA VAL A 73 -7.06 11.38 4.03
C VAL A 73 -7.35 12.05 2.69
N THR A 74 -7.11 11.33 1.62
CA THR A 74 -7.58 11.72 0.30
C THR A 74 -8.98 11.14 0.11
N LEU A 75 -9.90 11.91 -0.45
CA LEU A 75 -11.22 11.45 -0.86
C LEU A 75 -11.47 11.99 -2.26
N GLU A 76 -11.55 11.09 -3.22
CA GLU A 76 -11.72 11.45 -4.63
C GLU A 76 -12.83 10.60 -5.28
N ARG A 77 -13.39 11.12 -6.36
CA ARG A 77 -14.37 10.38 -7.14
C ARG A 77 -13.70 9.38 -8.06
N ASP A 78 -14.14 8.14 -8.01
CA ASP A 78 -13.78 6.99 -8.87
C ASP A 78 -12.35 6.49 -8.77
N ARG A 79 -11.39 7.26 -8.27
CA ARG A 79 -9.96 6.90 -8.34
C ARG A 79 -9.10 7.67 -7.35
N VAL A 80 -7.95 7.11 -7.01
CA VAL A 80 -6.94 7.71 -6.12
C VAL A 80 -5.52 7.37 -6.58
N ASN A 81 -4.52 7.90 -5.92
CA ASN A 81 -3.10 7.61 -6.11
C ASN A 81 -2.61 7.88 -7.54
N ALA A 82 -2.02 6.89 -8.22
CA ALA A 82 -1.50 7.06 -9.59
C ALA A 82 -2.57 7.46 -10.61
N ARG A 83 -3.83 7.16 -10.31
CA ARG A 83 -4.98 7.52 -11.13
C ARG A 83 -5.74 8.74 -10.59
N SER A 84 -5.22 9.40 -9.57
CA SER A 84 -5.83 10.56 -8.90
C SER A 84 -6.23 11.66 -9.89
N ASN A 85 -7.34 12.31 -9.59
CA ASN A 85 -7.77 13.51 -10.30
C ASN A 85 -6.83 14.71 -10.05
N LEU A 86 -5.94 14.58 -9.05
CA LEU A 86 -4.88 15.55 -8.77
C LEU A 86 -3.65 15.38 -9.68
N ASN A 87 -3.60 14.35 -10.50
CA ASN A 87 -2.52 14.17 -11.48
C ASN A 87 -2.73 15.14 -12.67
N LYS A 88 -2.40 16.41 -12.45
CA LYS A 88 -2.51 17.51 -13.40
C LYS A 88 -1.13 17.98 -13.86
N PRO A 89 -1.03 18.65 -15.02
CA PRO A 89 0.20 19.33 -15.43
C PRO A 89 0.65 20.35 -14.38
N THR A 90 1.96 20.57 -14.26
CA THR A 90 2.54 21.51 -13.30
C THR A 90 1.94 22.93 -13.42
N ALA A 91 1.65 23.38 -14.65
CA ALA A 91 1.02 24.67 -14.89
C ALA A 91 -0.29 24.86 -14.13
N PHE A 92 -1.12 23.81 -13.99
CA PHE A 92 -2.35 23.86 -13.21
C PHE A 92 -2.11 24.28 -11.75
N TYR A 93 -1.03 23.79 -11.15
CA TYR A 93 -0.71 24.08 -9.74
C TYR A 93 -0.15 25.49 -9.54
N TRP A 94 0.52 26.06 -10.56
CA TRP A 94 1.01 27.44 -10.51
C TRP A 94 -0.12 28.47 -10.55
N GLU A 95 -1.28 28.11 -11.11
CA GLU A 95 -2.45 28.96 -11.20
C GLU A 95 -3.33 28.91 -9.93
N LEU A 96 -3.07 27.98 -9.01
CA LEU A 96 -3.83 27.90 -7.77
C LEU A 96 -3.45 29.04 -6.81
N PRO A 97 -4.46 29.60 -6.10
CA PRO A 97 -4.17 30.59 -5.09
C PRO A 97 -3.27 30.02 -3.99
N PRO A 98 -2.42 30.85 -3.37
CA PRO A 98 -1.62 30.42 -2.23
C PRO A 98 -2.51 29.85 -1.13
N CYS A 99 -2.05 28.75 -0.51
CA CYS A 99 -2.74 28.18 0.65
C CYS A 99 -2.29 28.92 1.92
N ASP A 100 -3.16 29.70 2.52
CA ASP A 100 -2.87 30.46 3.74
C ASP A 100 -2.86 29.58 5.00
N GLN A 101 -3.37 28.35 4.91
CA GLN A 101 -3.44 27.43 6.03
C GLN A 101 -2.47 26.28 5.84
N LEU A 102 -1.34 26.33 6.54
CA LEU A 102 -0.46 25.17 6.64
C LEU A 102 -1.13 24.09 7.50
N PRO A 103 -0.99 22.80 7.10
CA PRO A 103 -1.50 21.70 7.91
C PRO A 103 -0.89 21.73 9.31
N GLN A 104 -1.75 21.70 10.33
CA GLN A 104 -1.28 21.62 11.70
C GLN A 104 -0.63 20.26 11.96
N ASN A 105 0.55 20.27 12.59
CA ASN A 105 1.19 19.07 13.10
C ASN A 105 0.39 18.53 14.28
N ILE A 106 -0.45 17.53 14.05
CA ILE A 106 -1.16 16.84 15.12
C ILE A 106 -0.25 15.74 15.67
N VAL A 107 -0.02 15.79 16.98
CA VAL A 107 0.77 14.77 17.67
C VAL A 107 0.04 13.43 17.61
N LEU A 108 0.71 12.39 17.10
CA LEU A 108 0.17 11.02 17.10
C LEU A 108 -0.10 10.57 18.54
N ASP A 109 -1.32 10.05 18.79
CA ASP A 109 -1.63 9.43 20.07
C ASP A 109 -0.63 8.29 20.38
N PRO A 110 0.15 8.41 21.47
CA PRO A 110 1.13 7.39 21.84
C PRO A 110 0.52 6.00 22.06
N GLY A 111 -0.77 5.94 22.36
CA GLY A 111 -1.51 4.70 22.63
C GLY A 111 -1.79 3.83 21.39
N TRP A 112 -1.55 4.31 20.16
CA TRP A 112 -1.85 3.55 18.95
C TRP A 112 -1.08 2.21 18.86
N ARG A 113 0.15 2.16 19.39
CA ARG A 113 0.99 0.95 19.43
C ARG A 113 0.39 -0.12 20.34
N TRP A 114 -0.10 0.30 21.49
CA TRP A 114 -0.73 -0.60 22.45
C TRP A 114 -2.08 -1.12 21.93
N ARG A 115 -2.88 -0.27 21.26
CA ARG A 115 -4.12 -0.70 20.61
C ARG A 115 -3.88 -1.76 19.52
N LYS A 116 -2.76 -1.70 18.79
CA LYS A 116 -2.36 -2.77 17.87
C LYS A 116 -2.00 -4.07 18.60
N ALA A 117 -1.30 -3.99 19.71
CA ALA A 117 -0.92 -5.17 20.50
C ALA A 117 -2.14 -5.91 21.04
N TRP A 118 -3.15 -5.19 21.50
CA TRP A 118 -4.42 -5.78 21.99
C TRP A 118 -5.19 -6.55 20.90
N LYS A 119 -5.01 -6.23 19.64
CA LYS A 119 -5.61 -6.95 18.50
C LYS A 119 -4.81 -8.18 18.04
N ALA A 120 -3.63 -8.42 18.59
CA ALA A 120 -2.80 -9.55 18.20
C ALA A 120 -3.45 -10.92 18.43
N PRO A 121 -4.15 -11.21 19.54
CA PRO A 121 -4.83 -12.50 19.73
C PRO A 121 -5.93 -12.76 18.69
N THR A 122 -6.77 -11.76 18.39
CA THR A 122 -7.80 -11.86 17.34
C THR A 122 -7.18 -12.08 15.97
N PHE A 123 -6.07 -11.43 15.69
CA PHE A 123 -5.36 -11.59 14.43
C PHE A 123 -4.76 -13.01 14.28
N ILE A 124 -4.22 -13.57 15.36
CA ILE A 124 -3.73 -14.96 15.40
C ILE A 124 -4.90 -15.94 15.20
N GLN A 125 -6.01 -15.73 15.90
CA GLN A 125 -7.21 -16.56 15.73
C GLN A 125 -7.69 -16.56 14.28
N HIS A 126 -7.75 -15.40 13.63
CA HIS A 126 -8.16 -15.28 12.23
C HIS A 126 -7.18 -15.97 11.25
N ALA A 127 -5.90 -16.10 11.60
CA ALA A 127 -4.92 -16.79 10.77
C ALA A 127 -5.23 -18.29 10.59
N PHE A 128 -5.98 -18.88 11.51
CA PHE A 128 -6.38 -20.29 11.49
C PHE A 128 -7.84 -20.51 11.10
N THR A 129 -8.62 -19.44 10.91
CA THR A 129 -10.00 -19.55 10.40
C THR A 129 -9.97 -19.50 8.86
N ARG A 130 -10.78 -20.36 8.23
CA ARG A 130 -10.93 -20.37 6.77
C ARG A 130 -11.89 -19.24 6.37
N TYR A 131 -11.33 -18.06 6.10
CA TYR A 131 -12.06 -17.03 5.37
C TYR A 131 -11.87 -17.19 3.86
N PRO A 132 -12.86 -16.84 3.03
CA PRO A 132 -12.68 -16.82 1.59
C PRO A 132 -11.56 -15.82 1.26
N ILE A 133 -10.57 -16.30 0.52
CA ILE A 133 -9.43 -15.48 0.08
C ILE A 133 -9.94 -14.57 -1.03
N ILE A 134 -9.93 -13.27 -0.79
CA ILE A 134 -10.16 -12.29 -1.84
C ILE A 134 -8.86 -12.19 -2.66
N GLU A 135 -8.93 -12.51 -3.94
CA GLU A 135 -7.78 -12.39 -4.84
C GLU A 135 -7.21 -10.96 -4.80
N GLY A 136 -5.89 -10.86 -4.67
CA GLY A 136 -5.17 -9.59 -4.54
C GLY A 136 -4.86 -9.18 -3.10
N GLU A 137 -5.52 -9.74 -2.08
CA GLU A 137 -5.31 -9.38 -0.66
C GLU A 137 -4.51 -10.41 0.16
N HIS A 138 -3.88 -11.39 -0.47
CA HIS A 138 -3.17 -12.48 0.24
C HIS A 138 -2.19 -12.03 1.33
N LYS A 139 -1.65 -10.81 1.22
CA LYS A 139 -0.70 -10.27 2.21
C LYS A 139 -1.37 -9.56 3.39
N LEU A 140 -2.65 -9.26 3.30
CA LEU A 140 -3.40 -8.60 4.37
C LEU A 140 -4.21 -9.59 5.20
N GLN A 141 -4.48 -10.78 4.66
CA GLN A 141 -5.23 -11.81 5.37
C GLN A 141 -4.33 -12.59 6.32
N PRO A 142 -4.71 -12.73 7.59
CA PRO A 142 -4.02 -13.59 8.52
C PRO A 142 -4.05 -15.03 7.99
N SER A 143 -2.88 -15.61 7.83
CA SER A 143 -2.68 -17.00 7.42
C SER A 143 -1.44 -17.55 8.11
N PRO A 144 -1.25 -18.87 8.18
CA PRO A 144 -0.01 -19.46 8.71
C PRO A 144 1.22 -18.94 7.97
N GLY A 145 1.15 -18.78 6.65
CA GLY A 145 2.22 -18.19 5.85
C GLY A 145 2.50 -16.72 6.22
N PHE A 146 1.46 -15.95 6.49
CA PHE A 146 1.61 -14.57 6.99
C PHE A 146 2.31 -14.56 8.35
N LEU A 147 1.90 -15.41 9.30
CA LEU A 147 2.54 -15.50 10.62
C LEU A 147 4.02 -15.85 10.50
N TRP A 148 4.35 -16.81 9.63
CA TRP A 148 5.73 -17.16 9.34
C TRP A 148 6.53 -15.97 8.79
N CYS A 149 5.93 -15.17 7.88
CA CYS A 149 6.56 -13.96 7.38
C CYS A 149 6.82 -12.93 8.49
N GLN A 150 5.93 -12.81 9.49
CA GLN A 150 6.15 -11.91 10.62
C GLN A 150 7.33 -12.38 11.50
N VAL A 151 7.43 -13.66 11.80
CA VAL A 151 8.56 -14.27 12.54
C VAL A 151 9.87 -14.04 11.77
N ARG A 152 9.90 -14.39 10.49
CA ARG A 152 11.05 -14.20 9.60
C ARG A 152 11.43 -12.72 9.47
N GLY A 153 10.44 -11.83 9.40
CA GLY A 153 10.66 -10.39 9.32
C GLY A 153 11.30 -9.82 10.59
N THR A 154 10.90 -10.32 11.75
CA THR A 154 11.47 -9.95 13.05
C THR A 154 12.93 -10.45 13.17
N TRP A 155 13.19 -11.71 12.83
CA TRP A 155 14.55 -12.24 12.81
C TRP A 155 15.47 -11.46 11.86
N ARG A 156 15.01 -11.20 10.63
CA ARG A 156 15.76 -10.39 9.66
C ARG A 156 15.95 -8.95 10.10
N TYR A 157 15.05 -8.39 10.93
CA TYR A 157 15.24 -7.06 11.49
C TYR A 157 16.49 -6.97 12.34
N TRP A 158 16.72 -7.94 13.23
CA TRP A 158 17.90 -7.98 14.09
C TRP A 158 19.18 -8.24 13.30
N LEU A 159 19.13 -9.17 12.34
CA LEU A 159 20.26 -9.49 11.47
C LEU A 159 20.66 -8.29 10.61
N TYR A 160 19.73 -7.65 9.95
CA TYR A 160 20.00 -6.51 9.08
C TYR A 160 20.44 -5.28 9.87
N ARG A 161 19.90 -5.04 11.05
CA ARG A 161 20.33 -3.95 11.91
C ARG A 161 21.81 -4.03 12.28
N TRP A 162 22.32 -5.22 12.46
CA TRP A 162 23.74 -5.46 12.70
C TRP A 162 24.58 -5.14 11.44
N GLN A 163 24.14 -5.62 10.27
CA GLN A 163 24.79 -5.35 8.99
C GLN A 163 24.72 -3.88 8.55
N GLU A 164 23.61 -3.21 8.84
CA GLU A 164 23.40 -1.78 8.52
C GLU A 164 24.47 -0.85 9.10
N LYS A 165 25.05 -1.18 10.27
CA LYS A 165 26.05 -0.33 10.90
C LYS A 165 27.28 -0.16 10.01
N ALA A 166 27.80 -1.26 9.48
CA ALA A 166 28.96 -1.24 8.59
C ALA A 166 28.67 -0.54 7.26
N VAL A 167 27.48 -0.76 6.69
CA VAL A 167 27.05 -0.10 5.45
C VAL A 167 26.90 1.41 5.66
N LYS A 168 26.25 1.83 6.72
CA LYS A 168 26.11 3.26 7.08
C LYS A 168 27.45 3.94 7.25
N GLN A 169 28.37 3.31 7.96
CA GLN A 169 29.70 3.87 8.17
C GLN A 169 30.40 4.07 6.83
N ARG A 170 30.42 3.08 5.95
CA ARG A 170 31.00 3.20 4.60
C ARG A 170 30.36 4.33 3.78
N LEU A 171 29.02 4.45 3.81
CA LEU A 171 28.33 5.52 3.08
C LEU A 171 28.65 6.91 3.65
N LEU A 172 28.89 7.04 4.94
CA LEU A 172 29.29 8.31 5.56
C LEU A 172 30.75 8.67 5.27
N GLU A 173 31.60 7.69 5.04
CA GLU A 173 33.00 7.88 4.64
C GLU A 173 33.10 8.32 3.17
N HIS A 174 32.11 7.97 2.33
CA HIS A 174 32.00 8.35 0.92
C HIS A 174 31.02 9.53 0.78
N CYS A 175 31.50 10.68 0.36
CA CYS A 175 30.69 11.91 0.29
C CYS A 175 29.58 11.88 -0.78
N SER A 176 29.59 10.91 -1.72
CA SER A 176 28.62 10.82 -2.82
C SER A 176 28.01 9.42 -2.91
N PHE A 177 26.68 9.34 -2.74
CA PHE A 177 25.94 8.11 -3.00
C PHE A 177 24.50 8.40 -3.44
N PHE A 178 23.96 7.52 -4.26
CA PHE A 178 22.56 7.51 -4.65
C PHE A 178 21.79 6.52 -3.76
N LEU A 179 20.63 6.94 -3.26
CA LEU A 179 19.79 6.11 -2.41
C LEU A 179 18.50 5.71 -3.13
N ALA A 180 18.38 4.43 -3.48
CA ALA A 180 17.14 3.87 -4.00
C ALA A 180 16.29 3.27 -2.86
N VAL A 181 15.15 3.89 -2.58
CA VAL A 181 14.22 3.43 -1.53
C VAL A 181 13.21 2.47 -2.14
N LEU A 182 13.29 1.19 -1.75
CA LEU A 182 12.39 0.15 -2.24
C LEU A 182 11.03 0.24 -1.56
N GLN A 183 9.97 0.00 -2.32
CA GLN A 183 8.60 -0.13 -1.83
C GLN A 183 8.29 -1.57 -1.38
N VAL A 184 7.12 -1.76 -0.79
CA VAL A 184 6.60 -3.11 -0.51
C VAL A 184 6.28 -3.78 -1.85
N SER A 185 6.71 -5.02 -2.05
CA SER A 185 6.51 -5.75 -3.32
C SER A 185 5.06 -5.89 -3.77
N SER A 186 4.11 -5.80 -2.82
CA SER A 186 2.66 -5.84 -3.08
C SER A 186 2.02 -4.45 -3.11
N ASP A 187 2.81 -3.39 -3.18
CA ASP A 187 2.25 -2.04 -3.24
C ASP A 187 1.53 -1.85 -4.58
N SER A 188 0.28 -1.42 -4.50
CA SER A 188 -0.55 -1.12 -5.67
C SER A 188 0.05 -0.02 -6.55
N GLN A 189 0.85 0.88 -5.98
CA GLN A 189 1.54 1.91 -6.74
C GLN A 189 2.60 1.32 -7.68
N ILE A 190 3.27 0.25 -7.29
CA ILE A 190 4.19 -0.46 -8.17
C ILE A 190 3.42 -1.24 -9.23
N GLN A 191 2.40 -2.00 -8.82
CA GLN A 191 1.68 -2.92 -9.72
C GLN A 191 0.79 -2.20 -10.74
N MET A 192 0.22 -1.07 -10.38
CA MET A 192 -0.79 -0.37 -11.18
C MET A 192 -0.38 1.06 -11.58
N GLY A 193 0.52 1.66 -10.84
CA GLY A 193 0.93 3.05 -10.98
C GLY A 193 2.33 3.24 -11.58
N SER A 194 3.04 2.15 -11.89
CA SER A 194 4.37 2.21 -12.49
C SER A 194 4.48 1.29 -13.71
N PRO A 195 5.50 1.48 -14.57
CA PRO A 195 5.76 0.59 -15.69
C PRO A 195 6.34 -0.77 -15.27
N TYR A 196 6.70 -0.93 -14.00
CA TYR A 196 7.35 -2.14 -13.48
C TYR A 196 6.35 -3.20 -13.08
N ARG A 197 6.62 -4.46 -13.44
CA ARG A 197 5.83 -5.62 -12.98
C ARG A 197 6.05 -5.94 -11.50
N GLY A 198 7.13 -5.41 -10.91
CA GLY A 198 7.46 -5.58 -9.50
C GLY A 198 8.80 -4.97 -9.13
N MET A 199 9.20 -5.17 -7.87
CA MET A 199 10.45 -4.59 -7.34
C MET A 199 11.72 -5.14 -8.01
N HIS A 200 11.69 -6.32 -8.61
CA HIS A 200 12.83 -6.88 -9.35
C HIS A 200 13.16 -6.04 -10.58
N ASP A 201 12.15 -5.75 -11.41
CA ASP A 201 12.30 -4.93 -12.62
C ASP A 201 12.81 -3.52 -12.26
N PHE A 202 12.27 -2.95 -11.18
CA PHE A 202 12.72 -1.63 -10.68
C PHE A 202 14.20 -1.64 -10.25
N ILE A 203 14.62 -2.66 -9.50
CA ILE A 203 16.01 -2.79 -9.03
C ILE A 203 16.96 -2.94 -10.23
N GLU A 204 16.59 -3.78 -11.20
CA GLU A 204 17.38 -4.00 -12.41
C GLU A 204 17.56 -2.71 -13.20
N ASP A 205 16.46 -1.97 -13.40
CA ASP A 205 16.49 -0.71 -14.14
C ASP A 205 17.31 0.37 -13.43
N VAL A 206 17.20 0.47 -12.12
CA VAL A 206 18.02 1.39 -11.31
C VAL A 206 19.52 1.05 -11.41
N ILE A 207 19.88 -0.24 -11.31
CA ILE A 207 21.29 -0.66 -11.44
C ILE A 207 21.81 -0.37 -12.84
N ARG A 208 21.04 -0.70 -13.87
CA ARG A 208 21.42 -0.43 -15.27
C ARG A 208 21.59 1.07 -15.53
N SER A 209 20.66 1.88 -15.05
CA SER A 209 20.74 3.35 -15.18
C SER A 209 21.95 3.90 -14.44
N PHE A 210 22.20 3.44 -13.21
CA PHE A 210 23.36 3.84 -12.42
C PHE A 210 24.67 3.47 -13.14
N ALA A 211 24.82 2.24 -13.61
CA ALA A 211 26.01 1.78 -14.32
C ALA A 211 26.30 2.58 -15.60
N GLY A 212 25.25 3.09 -16.29
CA GLY A 212 25.38 3.85 -17.52
C GLY A 212 25.66 5.35 -17.33
N HIS A 213 25.40 5.92 -16.14
CA HIS A 213 25.40 7.38 -15.98
C HIS A 213 26.19 7.90 -14.77
N ALA A 214 26.47 7.04 -13.78
CA ALA A 214 27.18 7.45 -12.56
C ALA A 214 28.70 7.52 -12.78
N HIS A 215 29.38 8.34 -12.00
CA HIS A 215 30.83 8.35 -11.96
C HIS A 215 31.38 7.11 -11.27
N ALA A 216 32.59 6.70 -11.60
CA ALA A 216 33.23 5.52 -11.01
C ALA A 216 33.44 5.63 -9.47
N SER A 217 33.42 6.84 -8.92
CA SER A 217 33.51 7.11 -7.49
C SER A 217 32.16 7.07 -6.76
N ASP A 218 31.06 7.03 -7.49
CA ASP A 218 29.73 7.06 -6.90
C ASP A 218 29.32 5.67 -6.38
N HIS A 219 28.46 5.68 -5.37
CA HIS A 219 27.92 4.48 -4.78
C HIS A 219 26.40 4.44 -4.90
N LEU A 220 25.85 3.25 -5.16
CA LEU A 220 24.41 3.00 -5.15
C LEU A 220 24.03 2.21 -3.91
N ALA A 221 23.15 2.77 -3.10
CA ALA A 221 22.62 2.14 -1.90
C ALA A 221 21.13 1.83 -2.06
N PHE A 222 20.71 0.62 -1.70
CA PHE A 222 19.31 0.22 -1.66
C PHE A 222 18.80 0.18 -0.24
N LYS A 223 17.70 0.88 0.03
CA LYS A 223 17.00 0.81 1.33
C LYS A 223 15.77 -0.08 1.22
N HIS A 224 15.86 -1.25 1.84
CA HIS A 224 14.76 -2.22 1.87
C HIS A 224 13.57 -1.73 2.71
N HIS A 225 12.34 -1.94 2.23
CA HIS A 225 11.15 -1.52 2.98
C HIS A 225 10.94 -2.39 4.23
N PRO A 226 10.74 -1.81 5.43
CA PRO A 226 10.61 -2.59 6.68
C PRO A 226 9.51 -3.65 6.66
N ARG A 227 8.38 -3.37 6.01
CA ARG A 227 7.22 -4.29 5.92
C ARG A 227 7.43 -5.43 4.92
N ASP A 228 8.35 -5.28 3.97
CA ASP A 228 8.64 -6.31 2.95
C ASP A 228 9.70 -7.32 3.43
N ARG A 229 10.37 -7.02 4.54
CA ARG A 229 11.49 -7.77 5.10
C ARG A 229 11.19 -9.26 5.35
N GLY A 230 9.96 -9.57 5.75
CA GLY A 230 9.50 -10.95 5.95
C GLY A 230 9.19 -11.70 4.65
N TYR A 231 8.94 -11.00 3.56
CA TYR A 231 8.50 -11.58 2.29
C TYR A 231 9.63 -11.75 1.30
N ASN A 232 10.42 -10.72 1.07
CA ASN A 232 11.46 -10.71 0.06
C ASN A 232 12.85 -10.44 0.63
N ASN A 233 13.86 -10.85 -0.15
CA ASN A 233 15.25 -10.51 0.06
C ASN A 233 15.89 -10.25 -1.29
N TYR A 234 16.22 -9.00 -1.55
CA TYR A 234 16.79 -8.57 -2.83
C TYR A 234 18.32 -8.60 -2.87
N ALA A 235 18.98 -8.99 -1.76
CA ALA A 235 20.45 -8.93 -1.67
C ALA A 235 21.15 -9.82 -2.69
N SER A 236 20.59 -11.00 -3.01
CA SER A 236 21.13 -11.90 -4.04
C SER A 236 21.00 -11.32 -5.44
N LEU A 237 19.85 -10.74 -5.76
CA LEU A 237 19.62 -10.08 -7.04
C LEU A 237 20.58 -8.90 -7.23
N ILE A 238 20.69 -8.03 -6.22
CA ILE A 238 21.57 -6.86 -6.28
C ILE A 238 23.02 -7.28 -6.48
N ARG A 239 23.49 -8.33 -5.78
CA ARG A 239 24.86 -8.84 -5.95
C ARG A 239 25.11 -9.49 -7.31
N LEU A 240 24.08 -10.05 -7.93
CA LEU A 240 24.18 -10.67 -9.26
C LEU A 240 24.30 -9.60 -10.36
N LEU A 241 23.67 -8.45 -10.16
CA LEU A 241 23.58 -7.37 -11.14
C LEU A 241 24.65 -6.29 -10.97
N ALA A 242 25.30 -6.21 -9.78
CA ALA A 242 26.36 -5.28 -9.47
C ALA A 242 27.74 -5.82 -9.79
#